data_ae65e103a239f8cbb9e7a87aeeaf4a2b
#
_entry.id   ae65e103a239f8cbb9e7a87aeeaf4a2b
#
_cell.length_a   1.000
_cell.length_b   1.000
_cell.length_c   1.000
_cell.angle_alpha   90.00
_cell.angle_beta   90.00
_cell.angle_gamma   90.00
#
_symmetry.space_group_name_H-M   'P 1'
#
loop_
_entity.id
_entity.type
_entity.pdbx_description
1 polymer ?
#
loop_
_entity_poly.entity_id
_entity_poly.type
_entity_poly.pdbx_seq_one_letter_code
_entity_poly.pdbx_strand_id
1 'polypeptide(L)'
;MDVDEPVRERLVSAGVGLLEEVGAAQLGLRAIAREAGVSHGAPRRYFPTHNALLAAVAAHGFADLSERFAAHESEIPRVRIDRMAGEYIDFAARRPEMFTLMFRHDLLQGSGENLRRKTIPIYRAWADLVAGCVPDRAEERAFGLWTNLHGVATLVANRSVELIAPGIDLERLVLRTVARHLSD
;
A
#
# COMPACT_ATOMS: atom_id res chain seq x y z
N MET A 1 -9.51 -23.12 8.88
CA MET A 1 -8.25 -22.62 9.45
C MET A 1 -7.26 -23.73 9.28
N ASP A 2 -6.38 -23.58 8.28
CA ASP A 2 -5.41 -24.60 7.91
C ASP A 2 -4.44 -24.88 9.06
N VAL A 3 -4.32 -26.14 9.46
CA VAL A 3 -3.53 -26.59 10.63
C VAL A 3 -2.01 -26.53 10.34
N ASP A 4 -1.61 -26.26 9.10
CA ASP A 4 -0.21 -26.34 8.61
C ASP A 4 0.45 -24.98 8.32
N GLU A 5 -0.27 -23.86 8.51
CA GLU A 5 0.32 -22.53 8.28
C GLU A 5 1.33 -22.19 9.38
N PRO A 6 2.58 -21.78 9.04
CA PRO A 6 3.56 -21.39 10.05
C PRO A 6 3.03 -20.29 10.98
N VAL A 7 3.32 -20.40 12.28
CA VAL A 7 2.84 -19.45 13.30
C VAL A 7 3.14 -17.99 12.93
N ARG A 8 4.27 -17.74 12.26
CA ARG A 8 4.61 -16.39 11.80
C ARG A 8 3.57 -15.85 10.82
N GLU A 9 3.14 -16.64 9.86
CA GLU A 9 2.16 -16.25 8.84
C GLU A 9 0.78 -16.02 9.48
N ARG A 10 0.35 -16.90 10.37
CA ARG A 10 -0.90 -16.70 11.13
C ARG A 10 -0.92 -15.41 11.91
N LEU A 11 0.20 -15.02 12.53
CA LEU A 11 0.33 -13.75 13.23
C LEU A 11 0.22 -12.55 12.28
N VAL A 12 0.83 -12.62 11.10
CA VAL A 12 0.73 -11.57 10.09
C VAL A 12 -0.70 -11.47 9.56
N SER A 13 -1.32 -12.60 9.20
CA SER A 13 -2.70 -12.66 8.69
C SER A 13 -3.70 -12.10 9.72
N ALA A 14 -3.54 -12.45 10.99
CA ALA A 14 -4.33 -11.87 12.09
C ALA A 14 -4.12 -10.36 12.22
N GLY A 15 -2.88 -9.89 12.08
CA GLY A 15 -2.56 -8.46 12.08
C GLY A 15 -3.20 -7.72 10.90
N VAL A 16 -3.17 -8.32 9.71
CA VAL A 16 -3.82 -7.78 8.49
C VAL A 16 -5.34 -7.68 8.66
N GLY A 17 -5.97 -8.72 9.24
CA GLY A 17 -7.42 -8.73 9.49
C GLY A 17 -7.86 -7.67 10.49
N LEU A 18 -7.15 -7.56 11.63
CA LEU A 18 -7.51 -6.63 12.68
C LEU A 18 -7.18 -5.16 12.37
N LEU A 19 -6.24 -4.91 11.45
CA LEU A 19 -5.71 -3.56 11.20
C LEU A 19 -6.80 -2.55 10.84
N GLU A 20 -7.72 -2.92 9.94
CA GLU A 20 -8.79 -2.02 9.50
C GLU A 20 -9.84 -1.76 10.59
N GLU A 21 -9.96 -2.64 11.57
CA GLU A 21 -10.94 -2.52 12.67
C GLU A 21 -10.43 -1.60 13.77
N VAL A 22 -9.15 -1.73 14.14
CA VAL A 22 -8.62 -1.07 15.34
C VAL A 22 -7.56 0.00 15.04
N GLY A 23 -7.05 0.08 13.83
CA GLY A 23 -5.95 0.96 13.43
C GLY A 23 -4.59 0.51 13.98
N ALA A 24 -3.51 0.98 13.34
CA ALA A 24 -2.14 0.59 13.69
C ALA A 24 -1.75 0.94 15.13
N ALA A 25 -2.29 2.03 15.68
CA ALA A 25 -1.99 2.49 17.04
C ALA A 25 -2.54 1.57 18.13
N GLN A 26 -3.66 0.89 17.86
CA GLN A 26 -4.32 -0.02 18.80
C GLN A 26 -4.06 -1.49 18.49
N LEU A 27 -3.36 -1.79 17.41
CA LEU A 27 -3.05 -3.15 16.97
C LEU A 27 -1.98 -3.80 17.86
N GLY A 28 -2.39 -4.29 19.03
CA GLY A 28 -1.49 -4.84 20.05
C GLY A 28 -1.14 -6.31 19.84
N LEU A 29 0.08 -6.71 20.25
CA LEU A 29 0.57 -8.10 20.17
C LEU A 29 -0.34 -9.13 20.82
N ARG A 30 -1.04 -8.75 21.93
CA ARG A 30 -1.97 -9.65 22.62
C ARG A 30 -3.24 -9.91 21.81
N ALA A 31 -3.77 -8.88 21.15
CA ALA A 31 -4.94 -9.01 20.29
C ALA A 31 -4.62 -9.91 19.09
N ILE A 32 -3.47 -9.66 18.46
CA ILE A 32 -2.99 -10.47 17.33
C ILE A 32 -2.77 -11.94 17.75
N ALA A 33 -2.14 -12.20 18.90
CA ALA A 33 -1.92 -13.57 19.37
C ALA A 33 -3.25 -14.32 19.60
N ARG A 34 -4.23 -13.63 20.19
CA ARG A 34 -5.58 -14.19 20.41
C ARG A 34 -6.26 -14.51 19.08
N GLU A 35 -6.24 -13.58 18.13
CA GLU A 35 -6.83 -13.75 16.80
C GLU A 35 -6.15 -14.89 16.02
N ALA A 36 -4.82 -14.97 16.10
CA ALA A 36 -4.04 -16.05 15.47
C ALA A 36 -4.19 -17.41 16.17
N GLY A 37 -4.90 -17.50 17.29
CA GLY A 37 -5.05 -18.76 18.05
C GLY A 37 -3.74 -19.28 18.62
N VAL A 38 -2.81 -18.40 19.04
CA VAL A 38 -1.51 -18.77 19.59
C VAL A 38 -1.32 -18.20 21.01
N SER A 39 -0.31 -18.73 21.74
CA SER A 39 0.00 -18.25 23.07
C SER A 39 0.43 -16.78 23.05
N HIS A 40 0.14 -16.02 24.13
CA HIS A 40 0.51 -14.60 24.25
C HIS A 40 2.02 -14.32 24.12
N GLY A 41 2.86 -15.31 24.36
CA GLY A 41 4.31 -15.22 24.20
C GLY A 41 4.80 -15.50 22.79
N ALA A 42 3.97 -16.11 21.92
CA ALA A 42 4.36 -16.50 20.57
C ALA A 42 4.83 -15.33 19.71
N PRO A 43 4.16 -14.16 19.67
CA PRO A 43 4.57 -13.06 18.80
C PRO A 43 6.04 -12.64 19.01
N ARG A 44 6.50 -12.58 20.26
CA ARG A 44 7.89 -12.15 20.58
C ARG A 44 8.98 -13.11 20.12
N ARG A 45 8.63 -14.36 19.80
CA ARG A 45 9.58 -15.33 19.23
C ARG A 45 9.85 -15.07 17.75
N TYR A 46 8.86 -14.54 17.04
CA TYR A 46 8.92 -14.30 15.59
C TYR A 46 9.19 -12.83 15.24
N PHE A 47 8.75 -11.91 16.11
CA PHE A 47 8.88 -10.47 15.95
C PHE A 47 9.51 -9.87 17.22
N PRO A 48 10.80 -9.48 17.17
CA PRO A 48 11.52 -8.95 18.33
C PRO A 48 10.87 -7.69 18.91
N THR A 49 10.23 -6.90 18.06
CA THR A 49 9.53 -5.66 18.43
C THR A 49 8.12 -5.62 17.85
N HIS A 50 7.26 -4.78 18.40
CA HIS A 50 5.95 -4.51 17.83
C HIS A 50 6.07 -3.94 16.40
N ASN A 51 7.04 -3.04 16.18
CA ASN A 51 7.30 -2.46 14.86
C ASN A 51 7.73 -3.51 13.82
N ALA A 52 8.43 -4.59 14.25
CA ALA A 52 8.76 -5.70 13.35
C ALA A 52 7.51 -6.42 12.84
N LEU A 53 6.50 -6.62 13.70
CA LEU A 53 5.22 -7.19 13.27
C LEU A 53 4.43 -6.21 12.39
N LEU A 54 4.37 -4.93 12.74
CA LEU A 54 3.71 -3.92 11.90
C LEU A 54 4.37 -3.83 10.50
N ALA A 55 5.69 -3.94 10.43
CA ALA A 55 6.40 -3.95 9.15
C ALA A 55 6.09 -5.20 8.31
N ALA A 56 5.92 -6.37 8.93
CA ALA A 56 5.49 -7.57 8.23
C ALA A 56 4.05 -7.44 7.72
N VAL A 57 3.15 -6.82 8.50
CA VAL A 57 1.78 -6.48 8.06
C VAL A 57 1.81 -5.49 6.89
N ALA A 58 2.62 -4.42 6.97
CA ALA A 58 2.80 -3.47 5.86
C ALA A 58 3.38 -4.14 4.59
N ALA A 59 4.30 -5.09 4.76
CA ALA A 59 4.86 -5.87 3.64
C ALA A 59 3.79 -6.68 2.90
N HIS A 60 2.75 -7.14 3.61
CA HIS A 60 1.59 -7.79 3.00
C HIS A 60 0.77 -6.80 2.17
N GLY A 61 0.55 -5.58 2.66
CA GLY A 61 -0.12 -4.51 1.90
C GLY A 61 0.60 -4.16 0.60
N PHE A 62 1.94 -4.08 0.62
CA PHE A 62 2.71 -3.90 -0.62
C PHE A 62 2.62 -5.08 -1.58
N ALA A 63 2.51 -6.32 -1.08
CA ALA A 63 2.31 -7.49 -1.93
C ALA A 63 0.92 -7.45 -2.60
N ASP A 64 -0.14 -7.18 -1.84
CA ASP A 64 -1.52 -7.01 -2.37
C ASP A 64 -1.55 -5.92 -3.46
N LEU A 65 -0.96 -4.75 -3.21
CA LEU A 65 -0.89 -3.67 -4.20
C LEU A 65 -0.11 -4.10 -5.47
N SER A 66 0.98 -4.83 -5.31
CA SER A 66 1.77 -5.36 -6.43
C SER A 66 0.96 -6.35 -7.28
N GLU A 67 0.19 -7.23 -6.66
CA GLU A 67 -0.68 -8.18 -7.35
C GLU A 67 -1.78 -7.48 -8.15
N ARG A 68 -2.40 -6.44 -7.59
CA ARG A 68 -3.38 -5.61 -8.30
C ARG A 68 -2.77 -4.93 -9.53
N PHE A 69 -1.55 -4.43 -9.43
CA PHE A 69 -0.84 -3.84 -10.56
C PHE A 69 -0.46 -4.87 -11.63
N ALA A 70 -0.10 -6.08 -11.22
CA ALA A 70 0.24 -7.17 -12.13
C ALA A 70 -0.98 -7.66 -12.94
N ALA A 71 -2.19 -7.53 -12.42
CA ALA A 71 -3.41 -7.88 -13.15
C ALA A 71 -3.58 -7.13 -14.49
N HIS A 72 -2.85 -6.03 -14.67
CA HIS A 72 -2.89 -5.17 -15.86
C HIS A 72 -1.66 -5.31 -16.77
N GLU A 73 -0.82 -6.34 -16.59
CA GLU A 73 0.43 -6.48 -17.34
C GLU A 73 0.26 -6.63 -18.86
N SER A 74 -0.85 -7.20 -19.31
CA SER A 74 -1.14 -7.40 -20.74
C SER A 74 -1.67 -6.16 -21.44
N GLU A 75 -1.96 -5.08 -20.72
CA GLU A 75 -2.49 -3.84 -21.30
C GLU A 75 -1.38 -2.98 -21.89
N ILE A 76 -1.73 -2.14 -22.87
CA ILE A 76 -0.80 -1.16 -23.43
C ILE A 76 -0.37 -0.17 -22.33
N PRO A 77 0.87 0.36 -22.36
CA PRO A 77 1.45 1.14 -21.26
C PRO A 77 0.55 2.27 -20.75
N ARG A 78 -0.07 3.02 -21.65
CA ARG A 78 -0.95 4.14 -21.29
C ARG A 78 -2.18 3.66 -20.49
N VAL A 79 -2.88 2.65 -20.98
CA VAL A 79 -4.07 2.09 -20.30
C VAL A 79 -3.67 1.47 -18.97
N ARG A 80 -2.54 0.78 -18.95
CA ARG A 80 -2.00 0.19 -17.72
C ARG A 80 -1.74 1.25 -16.64
N ILE A 81 -1.16 2.41 -16.99
CA ILE A 81 -0.95 3.52 -16.04
C ILE A 81 -2.29 4.02 -15.49
N ASP A 82 -3.30 4.23 -16.35
CA ASP A 82 -4.63 4.67 -15.92
C ASP A 82 -5.26 3.67 -14.94
N ARG A 83 -5.15 2.34 -15.23
CA ARG A 83 -5.65 1.28 -14.34
C ARG A 83 -4.90 1.23 -13.01
N MET A 84 -3.57 1.24 -13.04
CA MET A 84 -2.75 1.24 -11.82
C MET A 84 -3.01 2.47 -10.95
N ALA A 85 -3.23 3.64 -11.55
CA ALA A 85 -3.61 4.85 -10.82
C ALA A 85 -4.97 4.69 -10.13
N GLY A 86 -5.96 4.11 -10.82
CA GLY A 86 -7.26 3.80 -10.23
C GLY A 86 -7.16 2.79 -9.08
N GLU A 87 -6.44 1.68 -9.29
CA GLU A 87 -6.20 0.66 -8.24
C GLU A 87 -5.51 1.24 -7.00
N TYR A 88 -4.58 2.19 -7.19
CA TYR A 88 -3.88 2.83 -6.07
C TYR A 88 -4.85 3.65 -5.20
N ILE A 89 -5.75 4.40 -5.81
CA ILE A 89 -6.76 5.19 -5.10
C ILE A 89 -7.81 4.27 -4.46
N ASP A 90 -8.26 3.24 -5.19
CA ASP A 90 -9.22 2.25 -4.67
C ASP A 90 -8.65 1.48 -3.46
N PHE A 91 -7.36 1.11 -3.51
CA PHE A 91 -6.67 0.50 -2.38
C PHE A 91 -6.70 1.41 -1.14
N ALA A 92 -6.38 2.69 -1.30
CA ALA A 92 -6.41 3.66 -0.21
C ALA A 92 -7.84 3.87 0.36
N ALA A 93 -8.85 3.81 -0.50
CA ALA A 93 -10.26 3.94 -0.11
C ALA A 93 -10.77 2.72 0.67
N ARG A 94 -10.42 1.51 0.20
CA ARG A 94 -10.92 0.25 0.79
C ARG A 94 -10.10 -0.22 1.98
N ARG A 95 -8.82 0.14 2.03
CA ARG A 95 -7.88 -0.28 3.08
C ARG A 95 -7.11 0.91 3.65
N PRO A 96 -7.81 1.89 4.26
CA PRO A 96 -7.22 3.15 4.70
C PRO A 96 -6.15 2.97 5.78
N GLU A 97 -6.36 2.05 6.73
CA GLU A 97 -5.40 1.78 7.80
C GLU A 97 -4.15 1.06 7.26
N MET A 98 -4.31 0.12 6.33
CA MET A 98 -3.21 -0.54 5.65
C MET A 98 -2.42 0.46 4.81
N PHE A 99 -3.10 1.28 4.00
CA PHE A 99 -2.46 2.32 3.21
C PHE A 99 -1.65 3.27 4.11
N THR A 100 -2.24 3.76 5.18
CA THR A 100 -1.57 4.63 6.14
C THR A 100 -0.34 3.93 6.76
N LEU A 101 -0.47 2.68 7.22
CA LEU A 101 0.63 1.93 7.81
C LEU A 101 1.79 1.73 6.84
N MET A 102 1.52 1.39 5.56
CA MET A 102 2.55 1.15 4.54
C MET A 102 3.53 2.31 4.38
N PHE A 103 3.10 3.55 4.61
CA PHE A 103 3.90 4.76 4.44
C PHE A 103 4.37 5.40 5.76
N ARG A 104 4.16 4.74 6.91
CA ARG A 104 4.64 5.16 8.23
C ARG A 104 6.11 4.81 8.44
N HIS A 105 7.01 5.52 7.75
CA HIS A 105 8.46 5.30 7.84
C HIS A 105 8.99 5.42 9.27
N ASP A 106 8.40 6.29 10.08
CA ASP A 106 8.72 6.49 11.49
C ASP A 106 8.51 5.23 12.35
N LEU A 107 7.51 4.40 12.03
CA LEU A 107 7.25 3.13 12.70
C LEU A 107 8.03 1.95 12.12
N LEU A 108 8.26 1.97 10.80
CA LEU A 108 8.74 0.82 10.06
C LEU A 108 10.26 0.80 9.90
N GLN A 109 10.92 1.95 10.06
CA GLN A 109 12.38 2.04 9.98
C GLN A 109 13.03 1.28 11.13
N GLY A 110 14.05 0.46 10.81
CA GLY A 110 14.77 -0.34 11.83
C GLY A 110 14.00 -1.54 12.36
N SER A 111 12.84 -1.87 11.78
CA SER A 111 12.01 -3.01 12.18
C SER A 111 12.61 -4.39 11.87
N GLY A 112 13.66 -4.44 11.04
CA GLY A 112 14.27 -5.70 10.53
C GLY A 112 13.66 -6.16 9.20
N GLU A 113 12.46 -5.73 8.84
CA GLU A 113 11.87 -5.97 7.52
C GLU A 113 12.42 -4.97 6.50
N ASN A 114 13.00 -5.47 5.42
CA ASN A 114 13.50 -4.62 4.35
C ASN A 114 12.41 -4.29 3.33
N LEU A 115 11.51 -3.36 3.69
CA LEU A 115 10.38 -2.95 2.83
C LEU A 115 10.85 -2.35 1.50
N ARG A 116 12.06 -1.80 1.42
CA ARG A 116 12.63 -1.29 0.16
C ARG A 116 12.73 -2.37 -0.92
N ARG A 117 12.90 -3.64 -0.53
CA ARG A 117 12.89 -4.77 -1.48
C ARG A 117 11.53 -4.95 -2.16
N LYS A 118 10.46 -4.47 -1.57
CA LYS A 118 9.10 -4.50 -2.14
C LYS A 118 8.74 -3.19 -2.85
N THR A 119 9.03 -2.07 -2.22
CA THR A 119 8.61 -0.75 -2.73
C THR A 119 9.41 -0.29 -3.95
N ILE A 120 10.74 -0.52 -3.97
CA ILE A 120 11.59 -0.11 -5.10
C ILE A 120 11.18 -0.78 -6.42
N PRO A 121 10.93 -2.10 -6.49
CA PRO A 121 10.45 -2.73 -7.72
C PRO A 121 9.11 -2.18 -8.20
N ILE A 122 8.17 -1.91 -7.30
CA ILE A 122 6.87 -1.32 -7.65
C ILE A 122 7.06 0.06 -8.30
N TYR A 123 7.87 0.92 -7.67
CA TYR A 123 8.14 2.26 -8.20
C TYR A 123 8.91 2.21 -9.53
N ARG A 124 9.89 1.31 -9.68
CA ARG A 124 10.62 1.15 -10.94
C ARG A 124 9.72 0.71 -12.09
N ALA A 125 8.87 -0.30 -11.86
CA ALA A 125 7.91 -0.74 -12.88
C ALA A 125 6.97 0.41 -13.29
N TRP A 126 6.55 1.24 -12.36
CA TRP A 126 5.79 2.46 -12.63
C TRP A 126 6.59 3.46 -13.49
N ALA A 127 7.82 3.77 -13.11
CA ALA A 127 8.68 4.71 -13.81
C ALA A 127 8.99 4.25 -15.24
N ASP A 128 9.25 2.96 -15.44
CA ASP A 128 9.50 2.35 -16.75
C ASP A 128 8.28 2.48 -17.68
N LEU A 129 7.06 2.30 -17.13
CA LEU A 129 5.83 2.50 -17.91
C LEU A 129 5.66 3.96 -18.34
N VAL A 130 5.93 4.90 -17.44
CA VAL A 130 5.87 6.33 -17.76
C VAL A 130 6.92 6.68 -18.82
N ALA A 131 8.14 6.16 -18.71
CA ALA A 131 9.20 6.35 -19.70
C ALA A 131 8.82 5.79 -21.08
N GLY A 132 8.10 4.67 -21.12
CA GLY A 132 7.58 4.11 -22.36
C GLY A 132 6.49 4.95 -23.03
N CYS A 133 5.80 5.80 -22.27
CA CYS A 133 4.79 6.72 -22.81
C CYS A 133 5.38 8.10 -23.19
N VAL A 134 6.26 8.63 -22.36
CA VAL A 134 6.85 9.98 -22.51
C VAL A 134 8.33 9.92 -22.09
N PRO A 135 9.24 9.67 -23.03
CA PRO A 135 10.67 9.51 -22.72
C PRO A 135 11.32 10.81 -22.25
N ASP A 136 10.80 11.97 -22.67
CA ASP A 136 11.33 13.25 -22.22
C ASP A 136 11.01 13.51 -20.75
N ARG A 137 12.05 13.77 -19.95
CA ARG A 137 11.96 14.02 -18.50
C ARG A 137 11.18 12.91 -17.74
N ALA A 138 11.29 11.65 -18.20
CA ALA A 138 10.49 10.53 -17.75
C ALA A 138 10.56 10.32 -16.23
N GLU A 139 11.74 10.43 -15.61
CA GLU A 139 11.90 10.26 -14.17
C GLU A 139 11.17 11.35 -13.38
N GLU A 140 11.29 12.62 -13.79
CA GLU A 140 10.59 13.75 -13.17
C GLU A 140 9.07 13.60 -13.32
N ARG A 141 8.59 13.21 -14.50
CA ARG A 141 7.18 12.98 -14.78
C ARG A 141 6.63 11.81 -13.96
N ALA A 142 7.37 10.70 -13.88
CA ALA A 142 6.98 9.53 -13.09
C ALA A 142 6.88 9.88 -11.60
N PHE A 143 7.85 10.59 -11.07
CA PHE A 143 7.84 11.03 -9.67
C PHE A 143 6.73 12.05 -9.40
N GLY A 144 6.55 13.04 -10.29
CA GLY A 144 5.49 14.03 -10.20
C GLY A 144 4.09 13.41 -10.22
N LEU A 145 3.87 12.45 -11.14
CA LEU A 145 2.60 11.72 -11.20
C LEU A 145 2.37 10.91 -9.93
N TRP A 146 3.38 10.15 -9.47
CA TRP A 146 3.26 9.36 -8.25
C TRP A 146 2.96 10.25 -7.03
N THR A 147 3.64 11.38 -6.85
CA THR A 147 3.39 12.28 -5.71
C THR A 147 2.00 12.89 -5.72
N ASN A 148 1.47 13.24 -6.90
CA ASN A 148 0.11 13.73 -7.03
C ASN A 148 -0.92 12.65 -6.67
N LEU A 149 -0.75 11.43 -7.20
CA LEU A 149 -1.62 10.29 -6.86
C LEU A 149 -1.52 9.94 -5.37
N HIS A 150 -0.32 9.97 -4.79
CA HIS A 150 -0.13 9.71 -3.37
C HIS A 150 -0.81 10.77 -2.49
N GLY A 151 -0.77 12.03 -2.89
CA GLY A 151 -1.52 13.10 -2.22
C GLY A 151 -3.03 12.84 -2.23
N VAL A 152 -3.59 12.49 -3.38
CA VAL A 152 -5.02 12.12 -3.50
C VAL A 152 -5.33 10.89 -2.63
N ALA A 153 -4.54 9.82 -2.74
CA ALA A 153 -4.72 8.59 -1.96
C ALA A 153 -4.67 8.86 -0.44
N THR A 154 -3.78 9.74 0.01
CA THR A 154 -3.68 10.14 1.42
C THR A 154 -4.93 10.86 1.89
N LEU A 155 -5.47 11.80 1.09
CA LEU A 155 -6.73 12.48 1.41
C LEU A 155 -7.91 11.51 1.44
N VAL A 156 -7.94 10.52 0.55
CA VAL A 156 -8.96 9.46 0.51
C VAL A 156 -8.86 8.60 1.78
N ALA A 157 -7.68 8.08 2.11
CA ALA A 157 -7.46 7.24 3.30
C ALA A 157 -7.85 7.97 4.59
N ASN A 158 -7.54 9.27 4.68
CA ASN A 158 -7.89 10.10 5.83
C ASN A 158 -9.36 10.58 5.83
N ARG A 159 -10.17 10.19 4.83
CA ARG A 159 -11.56 10.65 4.66
C ARG A 159 -11.71 12.17 4.60
N SER A 160 -10.65 12.88 4.15
CA SER A 160 -10.64 14.34 4.09
C SER A 160 -11.23 14.89 2.80
N VAL A 161 -11.39 14.05 1.77
CA VAL A 161 -11.90 14.48 0.44
C VAL A 161 -13.27 15.10 0.55
N GLU A 162 -14.21 14.44 1.25
CA GLU A 162 -15.58 14.93 1.41
C GLU A 162 -15.66 16.26 2.18
N LEU A 163 -14.70 16.52 3.07
CA LEU A 163 -14.62 17.77 3.83
C LEU A 163 -14.07 18.93 3.00
N ILE A 164 -13.10 18.63 2.12
CA ILE A 164 -12.37 19.67 1.36
C ILE A 164 -13.06 19.95 0.02
N ALA A 165 -13.54 18.91 -0.64
CA ALA A 165 -14.12 18.97 -1.98
C ALA A 165 -15.34 18.02 -2.10
N PRO A 166 -16.47 18.33 -1.43
CA PRO A 166 -17.65 17.49 -1.46
C PRO A 166 -18.16 17.31 -2.89
N GLY A 167 -18.44 16.06 -3.27
CA GLY A 167 -18.96 15.72 -4.59
C GLY A 167 -17.94 15.73 -5.73
N ILE A 168 -16.64 15.80 -5.43
CA ILE A 168 -15.61 15.68 -6.47
C ILE A 168 -15.65 14.28 -7.11
N ASP A 169 -15.57 14.25 -8.44
CA ASP A 169 -15.39 13.02 -9.22
C ASP A 169 -13.90 12.59 -9.15
N LEU A 170 -13.61 11.67 -8.24
CA LEU A 170 -12.25 11.17 -8.03
C LEU A 170 -11.70 10.41 -9.23
N GLU A 171 -12.52 9.61 -9.90
CA GLU A 171 -12.09 8.87 -11.09
C GLU A 171 -11.65 9.84 -12.19
N ARG A 172 -12.47 10.83 -12.47
CA ARG A 172 -12.14 11.87 -13.44
C ARG A 172 -10.91 12.68 -13.03
N LEU A 173 -10.74 12.99 -11.74
CA LEU A 173 -9.56 13.69 -11.23
C LEU A 173 -8.29 12.87 -11.50
N VAL A 174 -8.30 11.58 -11.18
CA VAL A 174 -7.18 10.65 -11.38
C VAL A 174 -6.81 10.57 -12.86
N LEU A 175 -7.78 10.32 -13.75
CA LEU A 175 -7.55 10.24 -15.19
C LEU A 175 -6.96 11.54 -15.76
N ARG A 176 -7.45 12.69 -15.32
CA ARG A 176 -6.90 14.00 -15.73
C ARG A 176 -5.50 14.24 -15.19
N THR A 177 -5.20 13.77 -13.99
CA THR A 177 -3.87 13.87 -13.39
C THR A 177 -2.88 13.04 -14.20
N VAL A 178 -3.22 11.80 -14.52
CA VAL A 178 -2.42 10.95 -15.41
C VAL A 178 -2.23 11.62 -16.77
N ALA A 179 -3.30 12.12 -17.39
CA ALA A 179 -3.24 12.78 -18.69
C ALA A 179 -2.25 13.95 -18.72
N ARG A 180 -2.26 14.81 -17.69
CA ARG A 180 -1.37 15.97 -17.60
C ARG A 180 0.12 15.60 -17.53
N HIS A 181 0.45 14.50 -16.85
CA HIS A 181 1.84 14.06 -16.71
C HIS A 181 2.35 13.30 -17.94
N LEU A 182 1.44 12.76 -18.75
CA LEU A 182 1.75 11.99 -19.95
C LEU A 182 1.47 12.75 -21.26
N SER A 183 1.11 14.02 -21.20
CA SER A 183 1.06 14.90 -22.36
C SER A 183 2.40 15.64 -22.56
N ASP A 184 2.74 15.90 -23.81
CA ASP A 184 3.89 16.71 -24.23
C ASP A 184 3.72 18.17 -23.79
#